data_a0875baa225dbc1f6e4ba0d0349619bc
#
_entry.id   a0875baa225dbc1f6e4ba0d0349619bc
#
_cell.length_a   1.000
_cell.length_b   1.000
_cell.length_c   1.000
_cell.angle_alpha   90.00
_cell.angle_beta   90.00
_cell.angle_gamma   90.00
#
_symmetry.space_group_name_H-M   'P 1'
#
loop_
_entity.id
_entity.type
_entity.pdbx_description
1 polymer ?
#
loop_
_entity_poly.entity_id
_entity_poly.type
_entity_poly.pdbx_seq_one_letter_code
_entity_poly.pdbx_strand_id
1 'polypeptide(L)'
;MTFDYYYGAQAEQFNFIRIPKAMIVDPMFADLSVNAKLLYGVLLDRMNLSIKNRWFNSENRVYIIYQIAEIMEDFNFSKKTAVRYLNELENF
;
A
#
# COMPACT_ATOMS: atom_id res chain seq x y z
N MET A 1 1.65 -20.72 -15.25
CA MET A 1 1.05 -19.38 -15.15
C MET A 1 1.35 -18.60 -16.41
N THR A 2 0.34 -17.96 -16.97
CA THR A 2 0.52 -17.18 -18.18
C THR A 2 0.43 -15.71 -17.84
N PHE A 3 1.39 -14.93 -18.32
CA PHE A 3 1.38 -13.48 -18.17
C PHE A 3 1.10 -12.85 -19.52
N ASP A 4 0.20 -11.89 -19.52
CA ASP A 4 -0.02 -11.05 -20.68
C ASP A 4 1.01 -9.94 -20.68
N TYR A 5 1.52 -9.62 -21.85
CA TYR A 5 2.47 -8.53 -22.01
C TYR A 5 1.73 -7.26 -22.38
N TYR A 6 2.06 -6.20 -21.66
CA TYR A 6 1.48 -4.89 -21.91
C TYR A 6 2.55 -3.97 -22.47
N TYR A 7 2.26 -3.39 -23.62
CA TYR A 7 3.21 -2.52 -24.32
C TYR A 7 2.61 -1.13 -24.54
N GLY A 8 3.45 -0.10 -24.36
CA GLY A 8 3.05 1.27 -24.64
C GLY A 8 1.84 1.73 -23.86
N ALA A 9 0.85 2.23 -24.54
CA ALA A 9 -0.36 2.79 -23.93
C ALA A 9 -1.15 1.78 -23.10
N GLN A 10 -1.08 0.50 -23.41
CA GLN A 10 -1.76 -0.53 -22.62
C GLN A 10 -1.22 -0.60 -21.20
N ALA A 11 0.09 -0.56 -21.04
CA ALA A 11 0.72 -0.61 -19.73
C ALA A 11 0.32 0.58 -18.88
N GLU A 12 0.13 1.74 -19.46
CA GLU A 12 -0.24 2.96 -18.77
C GLU A 12 -1.70 2.94 -18.27
N GLN A 13 -2.53 2.07 -18.82
CA GLN A 13 -3.94 1.94 -18.41
C GLN A 13 -4.15 1.17 -17.12
N PHE A 14 -3.11 0.50 -16.63
CA PHE A 14 -3.21 -0.31 -15.42
C PHE A 14 -2.77 0.47 -14.20
N ASN A 15 -3.45 0.22 -13.09
CA ASN A 15 -3.06 0.76 -11.81
C ASN A 15 -1.91 -0.05 -11.24
N PHE A 16 -0.91 0.62 -10.75
CA PHE A 16 0.26 0.01 -10.14
C PHE A 16 0.43 0.53 -8.73
N ILE A 17 0.82 -0.36 -7.83
CA ILE A 17 1.33 0.06 -6.54
C ILE A 17 2.85 0.15 -6.66
N ARG A 18 3.44 1.10 -5.92
CA ARG A 18 4.89 1.30 -5.89
C ARG A 18 5.41 1.06 -4.50
N ILE A 19 6.42 0.21 -4.40
CA ILE A 19 7.09 -0.09 -3.14
C ILE A 19 8.51 0.44 -3.26
N PRO A 20 8.98 1.26 -2.29
CA PRO A 20 10.37 1.72 -2.33
C PRO A 20 11.33 0.54 -2.40
N LYS A 21 12.24 0.58 -3.35
CA LYS A 21 13.21 -0.50 -3.53
C LYS A 21 14.01 -0.74 -2.26
N ALA A 22 14.30 0.32 -1.50
CA ALA A 22 15.02 0.21 -0.24
C ALA A 22 14.34 -0.72 0.75
N MET A 23 13.01 -0.79 0.76
CA MET A 23 12.27 -1.71 1.65
C MET A 23 12.55 -3.17 1.34
N ILE A 24 12.98 -3.46 0.12
CA ILE A 24 13.29 -4.82 -0.31
C ILE A 24 14.76 -5.16 -0.06
N VAL A 25 15.66 -4.24 -0.36
CA VAL A 25 17.11 -4.54 -0.41
C VAL A 25 17.89 -4.01 0.80
N ASP A 26 17.38 -3.01 1.52
CA ASP A 26 18.09 -2.42 2.63
C ASP A 26 17.93 -3.29 3.89
N PRO A 27 19.04 -3.68 4.55
CA PRO A 27 18.96 -4.48 5.77
C PRO A 27 18.16 -3.84 6.90
N MET A 28 18.00 -2.53 6.89
CA MET A 28 17.18 -1.80 7.86
C MET A 28 15.75 -2.33 7.90
N PHE A 29 15.23 -2.81 6.77
CA PHE A 29 13.87 -3.32 6.66
C PHE A 29 13.77 -4.86 6.69
N ALA A 30 14.85 -5.53 7.08
CA ALA A 30 14.90 -6.99 7.05
C ALA A 30 13.85 -7.64 7.96
N ASP A 31 13.52 -7.00 9.08
CA ASP A 31 12.56 -7.54 10.05
C ASP A 31 11.10 -7.23 9.67
N LEU A 32 10.88 -6.41 8.66
CA LEU A 32 9.54 -6.09 8.20
C LEU A 32 9.05 -7.20 7.26
N SER A 33 7.87 -7.74 7.53
CA SER A 33 7.32 -8.82 6.71
C SER A 33 7.01 -8.35 5.29
N VAL A 34 7.01 -9.29 4.35
CA VAL A 34 6.65 -9.03 2.95
C VAL A 34 5.23 -8.47 2.85
N ASN A 35 4.30 -9.03 3.62
CA ASN A 35 2.92 -8.56 3.60
C ASN A 35 2.78 -7.12 4.10
N ALA A 36 3.57 -6.74 5.11
CA ALA A 36 3.60 -5.36 5.58
C ALA A 36 4.16 -4.42 4.51
N LYS A 37 5.18 -4.85 3.76
CA LYS A 37 5.74 -4.08 2.66
C LYS A 37 4.71 -3.87 1.53
N LEU A 38 3.94 -4.90 1.21
CA LEU A 38 2.86 -4.80 0.23
C LEU A 38 1.78 -3.83 0.71
N LEU A 39 1.40 -3.93 1.98
CA LEU A 39 0.42 -3.02 2.57
C LEU A 39 0.92 -1.57 2.52
N TYR A 40 2.20 -1.35 2.78
CA TYR A 40 2.80 -0.02 2.66
C TYR A 40 2.65 0.54 1.24
N GLY A 41 2.87 -0.28 0.22
CA GLY A 41 2.70 0.12 -1.17
C GLY A 41 1.27 0.58 -1.47
N VAL A 42 0.28 -0.15 -0.94
CA VAL A 42 -1.13 0.22 -1.11
C VAL A 42 -1.46 1.50 -0.34
N LEU A 43 -0.89 1.68 0.84
CA LEU A 43 -1.08 2.91 1.61
C LEU A 43 -0.51 4.13 0.89
N LEU A 44 0.66 3.99 0.24
CA LEU A 44 1.22 5.06 -0.59
C LEU A 44 0.30 5.41 -1.75
N ASP A 45 -0.28 4.40 -2.39
CA ASP A 45 -1.23 4.61 -3.47
C ASP A 45 -2.46 5.38 -2.97
N ARG A 46 -2.98 5.01 -1.80
CA ARG A 46 -4.10 5.71 -1.16
C ARG A 46 -3.73 7.14 -0.78
N MET A 47 -2.50 7.39 -0.36
CA MET A 47 -2.01 8.73 -0.06
C MET A 47 -2.02 9.60 -1.32
N ASN A 48 -1.57 9.09 -2.45
CA ASN A 48 -1.60 9.80 -3.72
C ASN A 48 -3.05 10.15 -4.10
N LEU A 49 -3.97 9.23 -3.90
CA LEU A 49 -5.39 9.46 -4.16
C LEU A 49 -5.95 10.54 -3.22
N SER A 50 -5.54 10.55 -1.96
CA SER A 50 -5.95 11.55 -0.99
C SER A 50 -5.48 12.95 -1.39
N ILE A 51 -4.26 13.08 -1.86
CA ILE A 51 -3.73 14.34 -2.38
C ILE A 51 -4.53 14.79 -3.59
N LYS A 52 -4.79 13.89 -4.53
CA LYS A 52 -5.53 14.17 -5.75
C LYS A 52 -6.95 14.62 -5.47
N ASN A 53 -7.60 14.02 -4.46
CA ASN A 53 -8.97 14.34 -4.06
C ASN A 53 -9.05 15.42 -2.99
N ARG A 54 -7.91 15.97 -2.58
CA ARG A 54 -7.81 17.04 -1.58
C ARG A 54 -8.42 16.65 -0.24
N TRP A 55 -8.15 15.44 0.22
CA TRP A 55 -8.58 14.99 1.54
C TRP A 55 -7.59 15.47 2.58
N PHE A 56 -7.89 16.63 3.18
CA PHE A 56 -7.04 17.26 4.19
C PHE A 56 -7.83 17.44 5.48
N ASN A 57 -7.14 17.32 6.61
CA ASN A 57 -7.73 17.64 7.90
C ASN A 57 -7.63 19.14 8.19
N SER A 58 -8.14 19.58 9.38
CA SER A 58 -8.13 20.97 9.79
C SER A 58 -6.72 21.58 9.90
N GLU A 59 -5.69 20.74 10.07
CA GLU A 59 -4.29 21.16 10.13
C GLU A 59 -3.61 21.12 8.75
N ASN A 60 -4.38 20.97 7.71
CA ASN A 60 -3.90 20.88 6.33
C ASN A 60 -2.98 19.67 6.09
N ARG A 61 -3.22 18.59 6.81
CA ARG A 61 -2.49 17.33 6.63
C ARG A 61 -3.29 16.39 5.75
N VAL A 62 -2.60 15.73 4.83
CA VAL A 62 -3.20 14.67 4.03
C VAL A 62 -3.50 13.47 4.92
N TYR A 63 -4.70 12.91 4.80
CA TYR A 63 -5.04 11.69 5.52
C TYR A 63 -5.47 10.60 4.52
N ILE A 64 -5.28 9.36 4.94
CA ILE A 64 -5.55 8.19 4.11
C ILE A 64 -6.90 7.59 4.53
N ILE A 65 -7.79 7.45 3.54
CA ILE A 65 -9.06 6.77 3.76
C ILE A 65 -8.88 5.31 3.33
N TYR A 66 -8.60 4.45 4.31
CA TYR A 66 -8.42 3.03 4.05
C TYR A 66 -8.78 2.25 5.32
N GLN A 67 -10.01 1.77 5.35
CA GLN A 67 -10.53 1.08 6.51
C GLN A 67 -10.06 -0.36 6.57
N ILE A 68 -10.03 -0.92 7.79
CA ILE A 68 -9.63 -2.33 7.99
C ILE A 68 -10.48 -3.28 7.13
N ALA A 69 -11.77 -2.99 6.98
CA ALA A 69 -12.65 -3.81 6.14
C ALA A 69 -12.17 -3.86 4.69
N GLU A 70 -11.67 -2.74 4.16
CA GLU A 70 -11.13 -2.68 2.80
C GLU A 70 -9.84 -3.47 2.67
N ILE A 71 -8.97 -3.40 3.68
CA ILE A 71 -7.73 -4.19 3.71
C ILE A 71 -8.05 -5.67 3.71
N MET A 72 -9.02 -6.09 4.50
CA MET A 72 -9.47 -7.48 4.55
C MET A 72 -9.93 -7.96 3.19
N GLU A 73 -10.69 -7.15 2.49
CA GLU A 73 -11.21 -7.48 1.17
C GLU A 73 -10.11 -7.49 0.11
N ASP A 74 -9.30 -6.44 0.05
CA ASP A 74 -8.26 -6.29 -0.98
C ASP A 74 -7.18 -7.34 -0.89
N PHE A 75 -6.77 -7.69 0.33
CA PHE A 75 -5.69 -8.66 0.58
C PHE A 75 -6.19 -10.05 0.91
N ASN A 76 -7.50 -10.23 1.05
CA ASN A 76 -8.08 -11.49 1.52
C ASN A 76 -7.53 -11.89 2.90
N PHE A 77 -7.41 -10.91 3.79
CA PHE A 77 -6.95 -11.11 5.16
C PHE A 77 -8.13 -11.22 6.12
N SER A 78 -7.93 -11.98 7.21
CA SER A 78 -8.81 -11.87 8.38
C SER A 78 -8.58 -10.51 9.06
N LYS A 79 -9.51 -10.10 9.90
CA LYS A 79 -9.37 -8.86 10.66
C LYS A 79 -8.11 -8.87 11.51
N LYS A 80 -7.84 -9.98 12.19
CA LYS A 80 -6.66 -10.16 13.04
C LYS A 80 -5.37 -9.97 12.24
N THR A 81 -5.32 -10.53 11.05
CA THR A 81 -4.15 -10.44 10.17
C THR A 81 -3.96 -9.01 9.66
N ALA A 82 -5.04 -8.35 9.23
CA ALA A 82 -4.98 -6.96 8.77
C ALA A 82 -4.45 -6.04 9.88
N VAL A 83 -4.99 -6.17 11.08
CA VAL A 83 -4.53 -5.37 12.24
C VAL A 83 -3.07 -5.66 12.56
N ARG A 84 -2.65 -6.92 12.48
CA ARG A 84 -1.26 -7.30 12.75
C ARG A 84 -0.29 -6.59 11.83
N TYR A 85 -0.57 -6.55 10.54
CA TYR A 85 0.33 -5.90 9.58
C TYR A 85 0.29 -4.37 9.69
N LEU A 86 -0.85 -3.79 10.01
CA LEU A 86 -0.92 -2.36 10.30
C LEU A 86 -0.07 -2.00 11.52
N ASN A 87 -0.15 -2.80 12.58
CA ASN A 87 0.65 -2.59 13.78
C ASN A 87 2.13 -2.76 13.50
N GLU A 88 2.49 -3.71 12.65
CA GLU A 88 3.87 -3.91 12.23
C GLU A 88 4.44 -2.65 11.58
N LEU A 89 3.68 -2.02 10.70
CA LEU A 89 4.09 -0.77 10.06
C LEU A 89 4.16 0.40 11.05
N GLU A 90 3.19 0.51 11.95
CA GLU A 90 3.17 1.58 12.95
C GLU A 90 4.36 1.51 13.91
N ASN A 91 4.78 0.31 14.29
CA ASN A 91 5.83 0.10 15.28
C ASN A 91 7.21 -0.07 14.66
N PHE A 92 7.29 0.04 13.37
CA PHE A 92 8.57 0.02 12.67
C PHE A 92 9.18 1.42 12.62
#